data_52b1e95246fb737a68b5b73f0c6dd03c
#
_entry.id   52b1e95246fb737a68b5b73f0c6dd03c
#
_cell.length_a   1.000
_cell.length_b   1.000
_cell.length_c   1.000
_cell.angle_alpha   90.00
_cell.angle_beta   90.00
_cell.angle_gamma   90.00
#
_symmetry.space_group_name_H-M   'P 1'
#
loop_
_entity.id
_entity.type
_entity.pdbx_description
1 polymer ?
#
loop_
_entity_poly.entity_id
_entity_poly.type
_entity_poly.pdbx_seq_one_letter_code
_entity_poly.pdbx_strand_id
1 'polypeptide(L)'
;SDFAKAALRAVKNNVVGTGIKMQAQVRMQRGGRLAEEINANIEEEWKRWGSAKRCHVGGKLSWYDIQRLSVTSMLESGEVFIRIVRQSFGNSKVPLALELIESDLLDDDYNAIEKNGNEIRMGVEIDKWGRPVAYHFFDYHPGDYQFSYAQKAVKRRIRVPAEDVIHLYLIDRPGQTRGVSAFATAIMRLRNLSGY
;
A
#
# COMPACT_ATOMS: atom_id res chain seq x y z
N SER A 1 20.95 -4.60 10.28
CA SER A 1 21.37 -4.08 11.60
C SER A 1 20.23 -4.23 12.59
N ASP A 2 20.52 -4.68 13.80
CA ASP A 2 19.52 -4.89 14.86
C ASP A 2 18.90 -3.58 15.32
N PHE A 3 19.66 -2.48 15.24
CA PHE A 3 19.15 -1.13 15.51
C PHE A 3 18.01 -0.74 14.55
N ALA A 4 18.17 -1.01 13.25
CA ALA A 4 17.13 -0.74 12.28
C ALA A 4 15.85 -1.56 12.55
N LYS A 5 16.02 -2.85 12.89
CA LYS A 5 14.88 -3.71 13.27
C LYS A 5 14.19 -3.24 14.54
N ALA A 6 14.95 -2.76 15.53
CA ALA A 6 14.41 -2.21 16.76
C ALA A 6 13.62 -0.91 16.50
N ALA A 7 14.15 -0.01 15.66
CA ALA A 7 13.49 1.22 15.26
C ALA A 7 12.18 0.93 14.50
N LEU A 8 12.20 0.04 13.52
CA LEU A 8 11.01 -0.41 12.78
C LEU A 8 9.94 -0.98 13.72
N ARG A 9 10.36 -1.82 14.68
CA ARG A 9 9.45 -2.39 15.66
C ARG A 9 8.83 -1.32 16.54
N ALA A 10 9.61 -0.35 17.00
CA ALA A 10 9.14 0.75 17.82
C ALA A 10 8.11 1.60 17.07
N VAL A 11 8.41 2.05 15.84
CA VAL A 11 7.48 2.84 15.03
C VAL A 11 6.20 2.05 14.73
N LYS A 12 6.33 0.81 14.26
CA LYS A 12 5.20 -0.05 13.96
C LYS A 12 4.27 -0.25 15.17
N ASN A 13 4.84 -0.47 16.35
CA ASN A 13 4.06 -0.66 17.57
C ASN A 13 3.36 0.62 18.04
N ASN A 14 3.98 1.79 17.82
CA ASN A 14 3.37 3.07 18.18
C ASN A 14 2.33 3.54 17.15
N VAL A 15 2.54 3.31 15.86
CA VAL A 15 1.62 3.74 14.80
C VAL A 15 0.41 2.82 14.70
N VAL A 16 0.62 1.51 14.69
CA VAL A 16 -0.46 0.54 14.50
C VAL A 16 -1.01 0.04 15.84
N GLY A 17 -0.14 -0.14 16.85
CA GLY A 17 -0.53 -0.65 18.16
C GLY A 17 -1.26 -1.98 18.07
N THR A 18 -2.49 -2.01 18.58
CA THR A 18 -3.41 -3.16 18.51
C THR A 18 -4.25 -3.21 17.23
N GLY A 19 -3.97 -2.34 16.27
CA GLY A 19 -4.69 -2.18 15.01
C GLY A 19 -5.68 -1.00 15.03
N ILE A 20 -5.77 -0.33 13.90
CA ILE A 20 -6.75 0.73 13.67
C ILE A 20 -8.11 0.08 13.50
N LYS A 21 -9.03 0.40 14.40
CA LYS A 21 -10.40 -0.14 14.42
C LYS A 21 -11.37 0.84 13.80
N MET A 22 -12.40 0.32 13.16
CA MET A 22 -13.52 1.11 12.68
C MET A 22 -14.54 1.29 13.81
N GLN A 23 -15.06 2.50 13.94
CA GLN A 23 -16.19 2.82 14.81
C GLN A 23 -17.30 3.42 13.93
N ALA A 24 -18.42 2.72 13.82
CA ALA A 24 -19.56 3.19 13.07
C ALA A 24 -20.33 4.27 13.85
N GLN A 25 -20.76 5.33 13.15
CA GLN A 25 -21.49 6.46 13.78
C GLN A 25 -22.73 6.85 12.97
N VAL A 26 -23.48 5.87 12.51
CA VAL A 26 -24.77 6.09 11.84
C VAL A 26 -25.77 6.64 12.85
N ARG A 27 -26.52 7.68 12.47
CA ARG A 27 -27.56 8.29 13.27
C ARG A 27 -28.94 8.05 12.67
N MET A 28 -29.95 7.88 13.51
CA MET A 28 -31.33 7.65 13.09
C MET A 28 -31.89 8.82 12.27
N GLN A 29 -31.50 10.04 12.61
CA GLN A 29 -31.83 11.28 11.90
C GLN A 29 -30.63 12.22 11.95
N ARG A 30 -30.61 13.24 11.08
CA ARG A 30 -29.55 14.25 11.09
C ARG A 30 -29.49 14.95 12.46
N GLY A 31 -28.39 14.73 13.22
CA GLY A 31 -28.25 15.23 14.59
C GLY A 31 -28.93 14.39 15.69
N GLY A 32 -29.60 13.28 15.33
CA GLY A 32 -30.28 12.39 16.26
C GLY A 32 -29.38 11.42 17.01
N ARG A 33 -30.01 10.51 17.79
CA ARG A 33 -29.32 9.44 18.52
C ARG A 33 -28.59 8.49 17.56
N LEU A 34 -27.51 7.88 18.05
CA LEU A 34 -26.82 6.81 17.33
C LEU A 34 -27.76 5.62 17.10
N ALA A 35 -27.70 5.06 15.92
CA ALA A 35 -28.41 3.83 15.57
C ALA A 35 -27.58 2.62 16.07
N GLU A 36 -27.68 2.30 17.34
CA GLU A 36 -26.79 1.32 18.03
C GLU A 36 -26.76 -0.03 17.34
N GLU A 37 -27.93 -0.57 16.99
CA GLU A 37 -28.04 -1.88 16.30
C GLU A 37 -27.39 -1.84 14.90
N ILE A 38 -27.61 -0.77 14.12
CA ILE A 38 -27.02 -0.61 12.79
C ILE A 38 -25.50 -0.50 12.93
N ASN A 39 -25.02 0.29 13.88
CA ASN A 39 -23.60 0.48 14.11
C ASN A 39 -22.92 -0.83 14.54
N ALA A 40 -23.53 -1.58 15.45
CA ALA A 40 -23.03 -2.89 15.87
C ALA A 40 -22.95 -3.88 14.70
N ASN A 41 -23.96 -3.93 13.84
CA ASN A 41 -23.97 -4.78 12.66
C ASN A 41 -22.86 -4.40 11.66
N ILE A 42 -22.65 -3.10 11.42
CA ILE A 42 -21.58 -2.60 10.54
C ILE A 42 -20.20 -3.00 11.11
N GLU A 43 -19.98 -2.81 12.39
CA GLU A 43 -18.72 -3.14 13.05
C GLU A 43 -18.44 -4.66 13.06
N GLU A 44 -19.49 -5.47 13.23
CA GLU A 44 -19.38 -6.92 13.16
C GLU A 44 -19.01 -7.39 11.73
N GLU A 45 -19.66 -6.86 10.69
CA GLU A 45 -19.32 -7.18 9.31
C GLU A 45 -17.92 -6.69 8.92
N TRP A 46 -17.49 -5.52 9.41
CA TRP A 46 -16.12 -5.05 9.26
C TRP A 46 -15.11 -6.01 9.91
N LYS A 47 -15.39 -6.48 11.12
CA LYS A 47 -14.53 -7.44 11.82
C LYS A 47 -14.46 -8.78 11.07
N ARG A 48 -15.59 -9.24 10.51
CA ARG A 48 -15.64 -10.45 9.68
C ARG A 48 -14.83 -10.27 8.39
N TRP A 49 -15.03 -9.13 7.71
CA TRP A 49 -14.28 -8.79 6.51
C TRP A 49 -12.77 -8.74 6.78
N GLY A 50 -12.34 -8.22 7.90
CA GLY A 50 -10.93 -8.05 8.27
C GLY A 50 -10.14 -9.36 8.45
N SER A 51 -10.77 -10.53 8.28
CA SER A 51 -10.06 -11.81 8.29
C SER A 51 -9.24 -12.02 7.01
N ALA A 52 -8.08 -12.68 7.11
CA ALA A 52 -7.12 -12.83 6.01
C ALA A 52 -7.73 -13.37 4.71
N LYS A 53 -8.62 -14.36 4.80
CA LYS A 53 -9.24 -14.99 3.63
C LYS A 53 -10.24 -14.09 2.89
N ARG A 54 -10.64 -12.96 3.47
CA ARG A 54 -11.67 -12.07 2.92
C ARG A 54 -11.11 -10.72 2.52
N CYS A 55 -10.30 -10.09 3.38
CA CYS A 55 -9.80 -8.74 3.13
C CYS A 55 -8.53 -8.69 2.26
N HIS A 56 -7.82 -9.83 2.10
CA HIS A 56 -6.58 -9.87 1.32
C HIS A 56 -6.71 -10.79 0.12
N VAL A 57 -6.34 -10.31 -1.06
CA VAL A 57 -6.43 -11.06 -2.33
C VAL A 57 -5.72 -12.42 -2.23
N GLY A 58 -4.52 -12.45 -1.69
CA GLY A 58 -3.75 -13.68 -1.48
C GLY A 58 -4.19 -14.52 -0.27
N GLY A 59 -5.19 -14.10 0.51
CA GLY A 59 -5.74 -14.84 1.65
C GLY A 59 -4.78 -15.04 2.83
N LYS A 60 -3.66 -14.31 2.89
CA LYS A 60 -2.57 -14.51 3.86
C LYS A 60 -2.53 -13.49 4.99
N LEU A 61 -3.00 -12.27 4.75
CA LEU A 61 -2.89 -11.14 5.66
C LEU A 61 -4.26 -10.73 6.18
N SER A 62 -4.41 -10.62 7.49
CA SER A 62 -5.57 -9.97 8.09
C SER A 62 -5.49 -8.44 7.90
N TRP A 63 -6.58 -7.73 8.15
CA TRP A 63 -6.59 -6.25 8.15
C TRP A 63 -5.51 -5.67 9.09
N TYR A 64 -5.28 -6.31 10.22
CA TYR A 64 -4.22 -5.92 11.14
C TYR A 64 -2.81 -6.14 10.54
N ASP A 65 -2.61 -7.30 9.88
CA ASP A 65 -1.32 -7.59 9.24
C ASP A 65 -1.04 -6.64 8.08
N ILE A 66 -2.08 -6.28 7.30
CA ILE A 66 -1.99 -5.29 6.21
C ILE A 66 -1.49 -3.95 6.77
N GLN A 67 -2.07 -3.44 7.85
CA GLN A 67 -1.63 -2.20 8.48
C GLN A 67 -0.17 -2.26 8.92
N ARG A 68 0.21 -3.33 9.60
CA ARG A 68 1.58 -3.52 10.08
C ARG A 68 2.59 -3.62 8.95
N LEU A 69 2.27 -4.38 7.92
CA LEU A 69 3.14 -4.55 6.76
C LEU A 69 3.25 -3.24 5.97
N SER A 70 2.16 -2.51 5.79
CA SER A 70 2.18 -1.20 5.11
C SER A 70 3.11 -0.21 5.79
N VAL A 71 3.05 -0.09 7.13
CA VAL A 71 3.96 0.79 7.87
C VAL A 71 5.41 0.30 7.75
N THR A 72 5.64 -1.00 7.80
CA THR A 72 6.99 -1.56 7.64
C THR A 72 7.55 -1.23 6.26
N SER A 73 6.82 -1.53 5.19
CA SER A 73 7.25 -1.27 3.81
C SER A 73 7.48 0.21 3.54
N MET A 74 6.59 1.09 4.06
CA MET A 74 6.76 2.54 3.94
C MET A 74 8.06 3.02 4.58
N LEU A 75 8.46 2.47 5.72
CA LEU A 75 9.71 2.85 6.39
C LEU A 75 10.94 2.24 5.72
N GLU A 76 10.87 0.98 5.31
CA GLU A 76 12.00 0.25 4.70
C GLU A 76 12.25 0.69 3.26
N SER A 77 11.22 0.66 2.42
CA SER A 77 11.32 0.95 0.99
C SER A 77 10.98 2.40 0.65
N GLY A 78 10.40 3.13 1.62
CA GLY A 78 9.94 4.51 1.44
C GLY A 78 8.47 4.62 1.08
N GLU A 79 7.89 3.58 0.50
CA GLU A 79 6.51 3.57 0.04
C GLU A 79 5.94 2.15 -0.01
N VAL A 80 4.61 2.09 -0.11
CA VAL A 80 3.87 0.86 -0.40
C VAL A 80 2.60 1.22 -1.17
N PHE A 81 2.18 0.35 -2.07
CA PHE A 81 0.94 0.49 -2.80
C PHE A 81 -0.06 -0.54 -2.30
N ILE A 82 -1.30 -0.10 -2.08
CA ILE A 82 -2.41 -0.97 -1.68
C ILE A 82 -3.46 -0.86 -2.77
N ARG A 83 -3.60 -1.92 -3.58
CA ARG A 83 -4.62 -1.97 -4.62
C ARG A 83 -5.95 -2.38 -4.03
N ILE A 84 -6.98 -1.65 -4.38
CA ILE A 84 -8.37 -1.92 -4.05
C ILE A 84 -8.93 -2.85 -5.13
N VAL A 85 -9.29 -4.07 -4.75
CA VAL A 85 -9.88 -5.05 -5.67
C VAL A 85 -11.35 -5.19 -5.34
N ARG A 86 -12.22 -4.73 -6.26
CA ARG A 86 -13.68 -4.76 -6.08
C ARG A 86 -14.25 -6.13 -6.42
N GLN A 87 -13.84 -7.13 -5.65
CA GLN A 87 -14.28 -8.53 -5.79
C GLN A 87 -14.37 -9.18 -4.41
N SER A 88 -15.32 -10.11 -4.25
CA SER A 88 -15.42 -10.93 -3.04
C SER A 88 -14.43 -12.09 -3.06
N PHE A 89 -13.73 -12.29 -1.94
CA PHE A 89 -12.83 -13.41 -1.73
C PHE A 89 -13.30 -14.25 -0.53
N GLY A 90 -13.01 -15.54 -0.58
CA GLY A 90 -13.53 -16.49 0.41
C GLY A 90 -15.05 -16.49 0.39
N ASN A 91 -15.66 -16.39 1.57
CA ASN A 91 -17.12 -16.26 1.74
C ASN A 91 -17.50 -14.85 2.20
N SER A 92 -16.78 -13.82 1.74
CA SER A 92 -17.08 -12.43 2.05
C SER A 92 -18.38 -11.99 1.37
N LYS A 93 -19.26 -11.33 2.12
CA LYS A 93 -20.42 -10.62 1.56
C LYS A 93 -20.07 -9.26 0.98
N VAL A 94 -18.91 -8.72 1.37
CA VAL A 94 -18.40 -7.43 0.93
C VAL A 94 -17.52 -7.65 -0.30
N PRO A 95 -17.84 -7.06 -1.48
CA PRO A 95 -17.04 -7.20 -2.68
C PRO A 95 -15.84 -6.26 -2.64
N LEU A 96 -14.95 -6.49 -1.71
CA LEU A 96 -13.76 -5.68 -1.46
C LEU A 96 -12.66 -6.56 -0.90
N ALA A 97 -11.49 -6.49 -1.52
CA ALA A 97 -10.25 -7.01 -0.96
C ALA A 97 -9.09 -6.07 -1.28
N LEU A 98 -7.99 -6.25 -0.58
CA LEU A 98 -6.79 -5.45 -0.70
C LEU A 98 -5.62 -6.33 -1.17
N GLU A 99 -4.80 -5.76 -2.04
CA GLU A 99 -3.56 -6.34 -2.51
C GLU A 99 -2.42 -5.38 -2.16
N LEU A 100 -1.44 -5.85 -1.40
CA LEU A 100 -0.23 -5.09 -1.14
C LEU A 100 0.76 -5.31 -2.27
N ILE A 101 1.28 -4.22 -2.81
CA ILE A 101 2.24 -4.21 -3.92
C ILE A 101 3.50 -3.51 -3.43
N GLU A 102 4.64 -4.18 -3.59
CA GLU A 102 5.95 -3.64 -3.22
C GLU A 102 6.38 -2.52 -4.16
N SER A 103 7.21 -1.60 -3.67
CA SER A 103 7.75 -0.48 -4.45
C SER A 103 8.49 -0.94 -5.72
N ASP A 104 9.18 -2.08 -5.63
CA ASP A 104 9.98 -2.65 -6.73
C ASP A 104 9.12 -3.14 -7.92
N LEU A 105 7.80 -3.33 -7.69
CA LEU A 105 6.86 -3.65 -8.77
C LEU A 105 6.44 -2.42 -9.58
N LEU A 106 6.61 -1.20 -9.09
CA LEU A 106 6.39 0.00 -9.89
C LEU A 106 7.60 0.26 -10.78
N ASP A 107 7.40 0.42 -12.10
CA ASP A 107 8.50 0.63 -13.05
C ASP A 107 9.12 2.02 -12.91
N ASP A 108 10.16 2.14 -12.10
CA ASP A 108 10.87 3.38 -11.80
C ASP A 108 11.68 3.93 -12.99
N ASP A 109 12.00 3.09 -13.97
CA ASP A 109 12.62 3.50 -15.23
C ASP A 109 11.60 4.10 -16.21
N TYR A 110 10.29 3.95 -15.96
CA TYR A 110 9.27 4.40 -16.90
C TYR A 110 8.98 5.88 -16.76
N ASN A 111 9.53 6.67 -17.69
CA ASN A 111 9.29 8.08 -17.83
C ASN A 111 8.81 8.38 -19.27
N ALA A 112 7.67 9.05 -19.42
CA ALA A 112 7.05 9.32 -20.71
C ALA A 112 6.08 10.52 -20.62
N ILE A 113 5.69 11.01 -21.79
CA ILE A 113 4.56 11.92 -21.93
C ILE A 113 3.49 11.20 -22.75
N GLU A 114 2.32 11.04 -22.18
CA GLU A 114 1.19 10.39 -22.83
C GLU A 114 0.52 11.31 -23.86
N LYS A 115 -0.21 10.70 -24.84
CA LYS A 115 -0.90 11.46 -25.89
C LYS A 115 -1.94 12.46 -25.35
N ASN A 116 -2.47 12.21 -24.18
CA ASN A 116 -3.43 13.09 -23.47
C ASN A 116 -2.75 14.26 -22.72
N GLY A 117 -1.42 14.34 -22.76
CA GLY A 117 -0.63 15.35 -22.07
C GLY A 117 -0.27 15.02 -20.62
N ASN A 118 -0.67 13.85 -20.12
CA ASN A 118 -0.21 13.38 -18.81
C ASN A 118 1.27 13.03 -18.86
N GLU A 119 1.97 13.27 -17.78
CA GLU A 119 3.37 12.92 -17.61
C GLU A 119 3.48 11.65 -16.76
N ILE A 120 4.34 10.71 -17.16
CA ILE A 120 4.70 9.57 -16.35
C ILE A 120 6.08 9.84 -15.75
N ARG A 121 6.15 9.79 -14.42
CA ARG A 121 7.40 9.96 -13.65
C ARG A 121 7.63 8.71 -12.81
N MET A 122 8.70 7.96 -13.12
CA MET A 122 9.06 6.75 -12.38
C MET A 122 7.85 5.82 -12.16
N GLY A 123 7.07 5.58 -13.25
CA GLY A 123 5.91 4.70 -13.23
C GLY A 123 4.60 5.31 -12.70
N VAL A 124 4.62 6.54 -12.19
CA VAL A 124 3.42 7.27 -11.74
C VAL A 124 2.95 8.21 -12.85
N GLU A 125 1.77 7.96 -13.40
CA GLU A 125 1.12 8.87 -14.36
C GLU A 125 0.41 10.00 -13.59
N ILE A 126 0.76 11.24 -13.91
CA ILE A 126 0.22 12.45 -13.28
C ILE A 126 -0.40 13.37 -14.31
N ASP A 127 -1.44 14.08 -13.89
CA ASP A 127 -2.06 15.12 -14.69
C ASP A 127 -1.24 16.43 -14.65
N LYS A 128 -1.72 17.45 -15.37
CA LYS A 128 -1.10 18.80 -15.40
C LYS A 128 -1.01 19.49 -14.02
N TRP A 129 -1.73 18.99 -13.03
CA TRP A 129 -1.72 19.50 -11.66
C TRP A 129 -0.84 18.68 -10.72
N GLY A 130 -0.20 17.62 -11.25
CA GLY A 130 0.62 16.70 -10.48
C GLY A 130 -0.19 15.67 -9.68
N ARG A 131 -1.49 15.49 -10.01
CA ARG A 131 -2.33 14.48 -9.34
C ARG A 131 -2.11 13.12 -9.99
N PRO A 132 -1.92 12.05 -9.21
CA PRO A 132 -1.85 10.70 -9.75
C PRO A 132 -3.13 10.33 -10.51
N VAL A 133 -2.98 9.81 -11.71
CA VAL A 133 -4.06 9.31 -12.59
C VAL A 133 -4.00 7.80 -12.71
N ALA A 134 -2.79 7.25 -12.75
CA ALA A 134 -2.55 5.81 -12.79
C ALA A 134 -1.14 5.45 -12.32
N TYR A 135 -0.95 4.17 -12.08
CA TYR A 135 0.34 3.55 -11.73
C TYR A 135 0.66 2.44 -12.72
N HIS A 136 1.93 2.34 -13.14
CA HIS A 136 2.40 1.36 -14.12
C HIS A 136 3.26 0.31 -13.44
N PHE A 137 2.64 -0.79 -13.03
CA PHE A 137 3.30 -1.90 -12.35
C PHE A 137 3.80 -2.95 -13.34
N PHE A 138 4.88 -3.63 -12.98
CA PHE A 138 5.27 -4.86 -13.66
C PHE A 138 4.25 -5.97 -13.36
N ASP A 139 4.03 -6.85 -14.34
CA ASP A 139 3.16 -8.02 -14.20
C ASP A 139 3.78 -9.10 -13.27
N TYR A 140 5.07 -9.01 -13.00
CA TYR A 140 5.85 -9.93 -12.18
C TYR A 140 6.98 -9.18 -11.47
N HIS A 141 7.43 -9.70 -10.32
CA HIS A 141 8.51 -9.10 -9.55
C HIS A 141 9.83 -9.17 -10.32
N PRO A 142 10.57 -8.04 -10.51
CA PRO A 142 11.83 -8.00 -11.26
C PRO A 142 12.91 -8.96 -10.73
N GLY A 143 12.87 -9.29 -9.44
CA GLY A 143 13.78 -10.20 -8.76
C GLY A 143 13.43 -11.69 -8.84
N ASP A 144 12.27 -12.06 -9.44
CA ASP A 144 11.86 -13.45 -9.54
C ASP A 144 12.72 -14.23 -10.55
N TYR A 145 13.47 -15.21 -10.01
CA TYR A 145 14.40 -16.05 -10.80
C TYR A 145 13.68 -17.06 -11.72
N GLN A 146 12.43 -17.38 -11.44
CA GLN A 146 11.68 -18.42 -12.16
C GLN A 146 11.12 -17.99 -13.51
N PHE A 147 11.18 -16.70 -13.83
CA PHE A 147 10.75 -16.25 -15.16
C PHE A 147 11.86 -16.42 -16.17
N SER A 148 11.60 -17.26 -17.16
CA SER A 148 12.46 -17.55 -18.32
C SER A 148 13.06 -16.26 -18.91
N TYR A 149 14.31 -16.33 -19.33
CA TYR A 149 15.02 -15.25 -20.03
C TYR A 149 14.20 -14.58 -21.15
N ALA A 150 13.31 -15.32 -21.81
CA ALA A 150 12.43 -14.81 -22.86
C ALA A 150 11.32 -13.86 -22.33
N GLN A 151 10.85 -14.06 -21.10
CA GLN A 151 9.84 -13.20 -20.46
C GLN A 151 10.45 -11.94 -19.85
N LYS A 152 11.72 -11.98 -19.42
CA LYS A 152 12.47 -10.80 -18.98
C LYS A 152 12.72 -9.77 -20.08
N ALA A 153 12.71 -10.20 -21.34
CA ALA A 153 12.92 -9.33 -22.50
C ALA A 153 11.71 -8.42 -22.78
N VAL A 154 10.52 -8.79 -22.33
CA VAL A 154 9.30 -7.97 -22.49
C VAL A 154 8.85 -7.50 -21.12
N LYS A 155 9.30 -6.29 -20.71
CA LYS A 155 8.78 -5.59 -19.51
C LYS A 155 7.29 -5.29 -19.72
N ARG A 156 6.43 -6.26 -19.41
CA ARG A 156 4.98 -6.07 -19.50
C ARG A 156 4.54 -5.24 -18.30
N ARG A 157 3.87 -4.11 -18.59
CA ARG A 157 3.32 -3.21 -17.58
C ARG A 157 1.81 -3.34 -17.52
N ILE A 158 1.29 -3.27 -16.31
CA ILE A 158 -0.14 -3.18 -16.03
C ILE A 158 -0.39 -1.75 -15.56
N ARG A 159 -1.25 -1.02 -16.29
CA ARG A 159 -1.71 0.29 -15.88
C ARG A 159 -2.89 0.14 -14.93
N VAL A 160 -2.74 0.57 -13.69
CA VAL A 160 -3.79 0.55 -12.66
C VAL A 160 -4.26 1.98 -12.40
N PRO A 161 -5.58 2.29 -12.51
CA PRO A 161 -6.11 3.61 -12.21
C PRO A 161 -5.81 4.04 -10.77
N ALA A 162 -5.52 5.32 -10.56
CA ALA A 162 -5.17 5.84 -9.23
C ALA A 162 -6.32 5.71 -8.22
N GLU A 163 -7.58 5.70 -8.69
CA GLU A 163 -8.75 5.45 -7.84
C GLU A 163 -8.80 4.06 -7.22
N ASP A 164 -8.04 3.11 -7.77
CA ASP A 164 -7.91 1.74 -7.26
C ASP A 164 -6.62 1.52 -6.48
N VAL A 165 -5.83 2.59 -6.21
CA VAL A 165 -4.55 2.47 -5.52
C VAL A 165 -4.45 3.49 -4.39
N ILE A 166 -4.17 2.99 -3.19
CA ILE A 166 -3.70 3.82 -2.08
C ILE A 166 -2.18 3.79 -2.12
N HIS A 167 -1.57 4.91 -2.48
CA HIS A 167 -0.12 5.09 -2.44
C HIS A 167 0.28 5.72 -1.12
N LEU A 168 0.90 4.92 -0.25
CA LEU A 168 1.28 5.34 1.09
C LEU A 168 2.76 5.63 1.16
N TYR A 169 3.12 6.89 1.38
CA TYR A 169 4.50 7.37 1.56
C TYR A 169 4.52 8.71 2.31
N LEU A 170 5.69 9.11 2.79
CA LEU A 170 5.89 10.42 3.40
C LEU A 170 6.30 11.44 2.33
N ILE A 171 5.63 12.60 2.36
CA ILE A 171 5.94 13.71 1.46
C ILE A 171 6.88 14.67 2.18
N ASP A 172 8.15 14.68 1.79
CA ASP A 172 9.20 15.51 2.38
C ASP A 172 9.49 16.79 1.55
N ARG A 173 8.97 16.83 0.32
CA ARG A 173 9.19 17.99 -0.60
C ARG A 173 8.01 18.18 -1.56
N PRO A 174 7.71 19.43 -1.98
CA PRO A 174 6.72 19.70 -3.02
C PRO A 174 7.01 18.94 -4.32
N GLY A 175 5.96 18.41 -4.97
CA GLY A 175 6.09 17.71 -6.26
C GLY A 175 6.71 16.32 -6.19
N GLN A 176 6.89 15.76 -5.01
CA GLN A 176 7.37 14.41 -4.82
C GLN A 176 6.32 13.39 -5.28
N THR A 177 6.71 12.45 -6.17
CA THR A 177 5.85 11.42 -6.72
C THR A 177 6.12 10.02 -6.15
N ARG A 178 7.27 9.83 -5.50
CA ARG A 178 7.73 8.55 -4.94
C ARG A 178 8.19 8.73 -3.50
N GLY A 179 8.03 7.70 -2.68
CA GLY A 179 8.54 7.66 -1.32
C GLY A 179 10.05 7.47 -1.25
N VAL A 180 10.65 7.85 -0.12
CA VAL A 180 12.07 7.64 0.17
C VAL A 180 12.18 6.91 1.51
N SER A 181 13.00 5.86 1.56
CA SER A 181 13.22 5.09 2.79
C SER A 181 13.61 5.98 3.95
N ALA A 182 12.99 5.79 5.11
CA ALA A 182 13.36 6.47 6.34
C ALA A 182 14.81 6.19 6.77
N PHE A 183 15.39 5.10 6.27
CA PHE A 183 16.77 4.71 6.56
C PHE A 183 17.79 5.22 5.54
N ALA A 184 17.37 5.87 4.45
CA ALA A 184 18.27 6.31 3.38
C ALA A 184 19.44 7.16 3.89
N THR A 185 19.19 8.08 4.82
CA THR A 185 20.21 8.95 5.42
C THR A 185 21.03 8.29 6.53
N ALA A 186 20.50 7.22 7.12
CA ALA A 186 21.13 6.54 8.26
C ALA A 186 21.90 5.27 7.87
N ILE A 187 21.73 4.77 6.63
CA ILE A 187 22.22 3.44 6.24
C ILE A 187 23.74 3.29 6.38
N MET A 188 24.51 4.33 6.02
CA MET A 188 25.98 4.33 6.17
C MET A 188 26.41 4.37 7.63
N ARG A 189 25.69 5.14 8.46
CA ARG A 189 25.98 5.22 9.90
C ARG A 189 25.64 3.91 10.61
N LEU A 190 24.52 3.29 10.25
CA LEU A 190 24.11 1.98 10.79
C LEU A 190 25.09 0.87 10.37
N ARG A 191 25.65 0.93 9.17
CA ARG A 191 26.68 0.01 8.72
C ARG A 191 27.95 0.15 9.55
N ASN A 192 28.41 1.36 9.81
CA ASN A 192 29.61 1.62 10.59
C ASN A 192 29.45 1.17 12.06
N LEU A 193 28.25 1.35 12.66
CA LEU A 193 27.93 0.88 14.01
C LEU A 193 27.91 -0.66 14.15
N SER A 194 27.62 -1.39 13.09
CA SER A 194 27.61 -2.86 13.10
C SER A 194 28.97 -3.49 12.79
N GLY A 195 29.99 -2.69 12.50
CA GLY A 195 31.37 -3.12 12.23
C GLY A 195 32.32 -2.98 13.41
N TYR A 196 31.82 -2.53 14.57
CA TYR A 196 32.49 -2.55 15.86
C TYR A 196 31.78 -3.63 16.70
#